data_fba1834dadc4a18fce20789cd9d3ea0c
#
_entry.id   fba1834dadc4a18fce20789cd9d3ea0c
#
_cell.length_a   1.000
_cell.length_b   1.000
_cell.length_c   1.000
_cell.angle_alpha   90.00
_cell.angle_beta   90.00
_cell.angle_gamma   90.00
#
_symmetry.space_group_name_H-M   'P 1'
#
loop_
_entity.id
_entity.type
_entity.pdbx_description
1 polymer ?
#
loop_
_entity_poly.entity_id
_entity_poly.type
_entity_poly.pdbx_seq_one_letter_code
_entity_poly.pdbx_strand_id
1 'polypeptide(L)'
;LLRLLNAETPDILAVDSLQEISVDQHDLFSFLQSLPPSVRLVQVTGGERKETLGKVASRFNISFNRFDPFDEARTIARVAALGAGAEVVAFENESEIVVSRHRSPGKGGWSQNRYVRKIHGAVQAKAREIGLALMAAGLRYEKRETRAFGGCSRVAFTVQAPRDQVPVSTFRGADVQVRISGKRLERIRFRPLSSKPPYLIAGIDPGTTTAIAALDLDGNLLLLESSRQISMSGVIEALYRVGKPLIIASDVHDMPFSVEKIRRAFNAVAHTPRQDMSVEAKHALTSGYVYQNDHERDALSAALEAFRTYRNKFQSLQKRVPPGYELDEVRAGI
;
A
#
# COMPACT_ATOMS: atom_id res chain seq x y z
N LEU A 1 0.39 -24.08 -2.11
CA LEU A 1 0.79 -22.79 -1.58
C LEU A 1 0.58 -22.72 -0.05
N LEU A 2 -0.64 -22.85 0.50
CA LEU A 2 -0.92 -22.71 1.94
C LEU A 2 -0.09 -23.65 2.84
N ARG A 3 0.22 -24.88 2.38
CA ARG A 3 1.11 -25.80 3.14
C ARG A 3 2.52 -25.25 3.26
N LEU A 4 3.08 -24.66 2.19
CA LEU A 4 4.39 -24.02 2.20
C LEU A 4 4.40 -22.79 3.11
N LEU A 5 3.38 -21.93 3.01
CA LEU A 5 3.27 -20.74 3.84
C LEU A 5 3.18 -21.07 5.34
N ASN A 6 2.52 -22.18 5.70
CA ASN A 6 2.46 -22.63 7.08
C ASN A 6 3.78 -23.30 7.56
N ALA A 7 4.56 -23.87 6.65
CA ALA A 7 5.85 -24.49 6.98
C ALA A 7 6.97 -23.45 7.09
N GLU A 8 7.06 -22.55 6.12
CA GLU A 8 8.14 -21.58 5.98
C GLU A 8 7.87 -20.26 6.72
N THR A 9 6.60 -19.96 7.02
CA THR A 9 6.12 -18.74 7.70
C THR A 9 6.81 -17.45 7.23
N PRO A 10 6.79 -17.12 5.92
CA PRO A 10 7.42 -15.91 5.42
C PRO A 10 6.72 -14.66 5.95
N ASP A 11 7.42 -13.53 6.03
CA ASP A 11 6.80 -12.25 6.41
C ASP A 11 5.88 -11.71 5.31
N ILE A 12 6.23 -11.96 4.04
CA ILE A 12 5.54 -11.42 2.87
C ILE A 12 5.29 -12.53 1.85
N LEU A 13 4.05 -12.62 1.38
CA LEU A 13 3.68 -13.27 0.13
C LEU A 13 3.50 -12.17 -0.92
N ALA A 14 4.38 -12.12 -1.92
CA ALA A 14 4.33 -11.12 -2.96
C ALA A 14 3.72 -11.69 -4.24
N VAL A 15 2.89 -10.90 -4.92
CA VAL A 15 2.26 -11.20 -6.22
C VAL A 15 2.36 -9.99 -7.13
N ASP A 16 2.34 -10.20 -8.43
CA ASP A 16 2.21 -9.12 -9.40
C ASP A 16 0.81 -8.50 -9.30
N SER A 17 -0.23 -9.33 -9.36
CA SER A 17 -1.62 -8.90 -9.26
C SER A 17 -2.44 -9.86 -8.39
N LEU A 18 -3.44 -9.33 -7.67
CA LEU A 18 -4.41 -10.16 -6.93
C LEU A 18 -5.17 -11.13 -7.83
N GLN A 19 -5.29 -10.83 -9.12
CA GLN A 19 -5.93 -11.70 -10.11
C GLN A 19 -5.20 -13.03 -10.32
N GLU A 20 -3.91 -13.10 -9.99
CA GLU A 20 -3.15 -14.37 -9.99
C GLU A 20 -3.62 -15.34 -8.89
N ILE A 21 -4.17 -14.80 -7.81
CA ILE A 21 -4.71 -15.61 -6.71
C ILE A 21 -6.14 -16.01 -7.02
N SER A 22 -7.01 -15.05 -7.32
CA SER A 22 -8.40 -15.27 -7.71
C SER A 22 -8.98 -14.04 -8.39
N VAL A 23 -9.83 -14.28 -9.40
CA VAL A 23 -10.66 -13.26 -10.03
C VAL A 23 -11.93 -13.01 -9.19
N ASP A 24 -12.40 -14.03 -8.46
CA ASP A 24 -13.55 -13.93 -7.59
C ASP A 24 -13.19 -13.30 -6.24
N GLN A 25 -13.94 -12.28 -5.85
CA GLN A 25 -13.70 -11.56 -4.60
C GLN A 25 -13.94 -12.44 -3.35
N HIS A 26 -14.94 -13.32 -3.37
CA HIS A 26 -15.25 -14.19 -2.25
C HIS A 26 -14.11 -15.21 -2.01
N ASP A 27 -13.57 -15.78 -3.10
CA ASP A 27 -12.46 -16.73 -3.04
C ASP A 27 -11.18 -16.04 -2.57
N LEU A 28 -10.95 -14.79 -3.01
CA LEU A 28 -9.83 -13.98 -2.55
C LEU A 28 -9.91 -13.72 -1.04
N PHE A 29 -11.08 -13.32 -0.51
CA PHE A 29 -11.26 -13.15 0.93
C PHE A 29 -11.07 -14.49 1.71
N SER A 30 -11.53 -15.59 1.15
CA SER A 30 -11.37 -16.92 1.74
C SER A 30 -9.90 -17.34 1.78
N PHE A 31 -9.16 -17.06 0.72
CA PHE A 31 -7.71 -17.24 0.67
C PHE A 31 -7.00 -16.39 1.73
N LEU A 32 -7.27 -15.07 1.79
CA LEU A 32 -6.69 -14.16 2.77
C LEU A 32 -6.99 -14.56 4.22
N GLN A 33 -8.21 -15.09 4.48
CA GLN A 33 -8.59 -15.62 5.78
C GLN A 33 -7.79 -16.89 6.16
N SER A 34 -7.35 -17.65 5.18
CA SER A 34 -6.60 -18.92 5.39
C SER A 34 -5.08 -18.70 5.49
N LEU A 35 -4.57 -17.52 5.18
CA LEU A 35 -3.15 -17.20 5.36
C LEU A 35 -2.76 -17.28 6.84
N PRO A 36 -1.53 -17.70 7.16
CA PRO A 36 -0.98 -17.53 8.50
C PRO A 36 -1.09 -16.06 8.95
N PRO A 37 -1.44 -15.76 10.20
CA PRO A 37 -1.64 -14.38 10.66
C PRO A 37 -0.44 -13.46 10.46
N SER A 38 0.78 -14.00 10.53
CA SER A 38 2.04 -13.28 10.35
C SER A 38 2.36 -12.94 8.89
N VAL A 39 1.72 -13.61 7.92
CA VAL A 39 2.03 -13.45 6.49
C VAL A 39 1.21 -12.31 5.90
N ARG A 40 1.89 -11.28 5.39
CA ARG A 40 1.27 -10.17 4.67
C ARG A 40 1.23 -10.46 3.18
N LEU A 41 0.08 -10.24 2.54
CA LEU A 41 -0.02 -10.29 1.09
C LEU A 41 0.32 -8.92 0.51
N VAL A 42 1.22 -8.87 -0.45
CA VAL A 42 1.70 -7.65 -1.11
C VAL A 42 1.50 -7.75 -2.61
N GLN A 43 0.85 -6.77 -3.21
CA GLN A 43 0.80 -6.57 -4.65
C GLN A 43 1.89 -5.59 -5.05
N VAL A 44 2.91 -6.07 -5.80
CA VAL A 44 4.10 -5.25 -6.12
C VAL A 44 3.85 -4.20 -7.18
N THR A 45 2.88 -4.39 -8.05
CA THR A 45 2.51 -3.44 -9.11
C THR A 45 1.63 -2.28 -8.61
N GLY A 46 1.50 -2.12 -7.31
CA GLY A 46 0.74 -1.05 -6.68
C GLY A 46 -0.71 -1.44 -6.38
N GLY A 47 -1.44 -0.55 -5.73
CA GLY A 47 -2.82 -0.75 -5.31
C GLY A 47 -3.85 -0.18 -6.30
N GLU A 48 -4.31 1.03 -6.03
CA GLU A 48 -5.31 1.71 -6.86
C GLU A 48 -4.74 2.16 -8.22
N ARG A 49 -3.49 2.63 -8.26
CA ARG A 49 -2.77 2.93 -9.49
C ARG A 49 -1.81 1.77 -9.79
N LYS A 50 -2.15 0.98 -10.80
CA LYS A 50 -1.33 -0.14 -11.24
C LYS A 50 -0.19 0.33 -12.15
N GLU A 51 0.99 -0.20 -11.91
CA GLU A 51 2.17 -0.05 -12.76
C GLU A 51 2.57 -1.42 -13.30
N THR A 52 3.38 -1.47 -14.33
CA THR A 52 3.94 -2.74 -14.82
C THR A 52 5.08 -3.19 -13.90
N LEU A 53 5.26 -4.50 -13.73
CA LEU A 53 6.39 -5.05 -12.96
C LEU A 53 7.74 -4.54 -13.48
N GLY A 54 7.87 -4.38 -14.81
CA GLY A 54 9.07 -3.83 -15.42
C GLY A 54 9.39 -2.41 -14.95
N LYS A 55 8.36 -1.57 -14.77
CA LYS A 55 8.50 -0.22 -14.27
C LYS A 55 8.92 -0.21 -12.78
N VAL A 56 8.30 -1.07 -11.98
CA VAL A 56 8.66 -1.24 -10.57
C VAL A 56 10.09 -1.76 -10.41
N ALA A 57 10.46 -2.80 -11.17
CA ALA A 57 11.80 -3.37 -11.13
C ALA A 57 12.89 -2.37 -11.56
N SER A 58 12.61 -1.56 -12.59
CA SER A 58 13.56 -0.55 -13.08
C SER A 58 13.87 0.54 -12.04
N ARG A 59 12.95 0.86 -11.11
CA ARG A 59 13.23 1.78 -9.99
C ARG A 59 14.36 1.29 -9.09
N PHE A 60 14.54 -0.02 -9.01
CA PHE A 60 15.59 -0.67 -8.22
C PHE A 60 16.76 -1.17 -9.09
N ASN A 61 16.84 -0.69 -10.32
CA ASN A 61 17.83 -1.15 -11.30
C ASN A 61 17.87 -2.67 -11.49
N ILE A 62 16.71 -3.33 -11.42
CA ILE A 62 16.55 -4.77 -11.60
C ILE A 62 16.02 -5.01 -13.01
N SER A 63 16.76 -5.80 -13.79
CA SER A 63 16.30 -6.35 -15.07
C SER A 63 15.88 -7.81 -14.88
N PHE A 64 14.88 -8.27 -15.60
CA PHE A 64 14.41 -9.65 -15.57
C PHE A 64 13.87 -10.09 -16.93
N ASN A 65 13.88 -11.39 -17.16
CA ASN A 65 13.28 -11.99 -18.34
C ASN A 65 11.78 -12.27 -18.10
N ARG A 66 10.91 -11.45 -18.69
CA ARG A 66 9.44 -11.59 -18.58
C ARG A 66 8.87 -12.89 -19.18
N PHE A 67 9.69 -13.66 -19.92
CA PHE A 67 9.31 -14.95 -20.49
C PHE A 67 9.76 -16.13 -19.62
N ASP A 68 10.48 -15.87 -18.53
CA ASP A 68 10.88 -16.86 -17.53
C ASP A 68 10.07 -16.65 -16.23
N PRO A 69 9.09 -17.53 -15.95
CA PRO A 69 8.25 -17.41 -14.75
C PRO A 69 9.04 -17.43 -13.43
N PHE A 70 10.19 -18.13 -13.41
CA PHE A 70 11.04 -18.15 -12.20
C PHE A 70 11.78 -16.85 -12.00
N ASP A 71 12.24 -16.22 -13.07
CA ASP A 71 12.92 -14.92 -13.00
C ASP A 71 11.92 -13.81 -12.63
N GLU A 72 10.71 -13.89 -13.17
CA GLU A 72 9.59 -13.02 -12.81
C GLU A 72 9.24 -13.15 -11.31
N ALA A 73 9.02 -14.37 -10.82
CA ALA A 73 8.71 -14.63 -9.41
C ALA A 73 9.83 -14.15 -8.47
N ARG A 74 11.10 -14.37 -8.83
CA ARG A 74 12.26 -13.84 -8.09
C ARG A 74 12.26 -12.31 -8.05
N THR A 75 11.93 -11.69 -9.17
CA THR A 75 11.87 -10.23 -9.27
C THR A 75 10.75 -9.68 -8.40
N ILE A 76 9.56 -10.27 -8.43
CA ILE A 76 8.45 -9.93 -7.55
C ILE A 76 8.86 -10.00 -6.07
N ALA A 77 9.50 -11.09 -5.66
CA ALA A 77 9.97 -11.26 -4.29
C ALA A 77 11.03 -10.20 -3.90
N ARG A 78 11.99 -9.92 -4.81
CA ARG A 78 13.07 -8.95 -4.57
C ARG A 78 12.52 -7.52 -4.43
N VAL A 79 11.65 -7.08 -5.32
CA VAL A 79 11.10 -5.72 -5.25
C VAL A 79 10.20 -5.54 -4.03
N ALA A 80 9.45 -6.57 -3.62
CA ALA A 80 8.69 -6.55 -2.38
C ALA A 80 9.60 -6.43 -1.15
N ALA A 81 10.70 -7.17 -1.10
CA ALA A 81 11.70 -7.08 -0.02
C ALA A 81 12.38 -5.71 0.05
N LEU A 82 12.49 -5.01 -1.09
CA LEU A 82 13.00 -3.64 -1.17
C LEU A 82 11.93 -2.57 -0.81
N GLY A 83 10.73 -2.98 -0.44
CA GLY A 83 9.66 -2.08 -0.01
C GLY A 83 8.76 -1.58 -1.14
N ALA A 84 8.84 -2.18 -2.34
CA ALA A 84 7.92 -1.85 -3.43
C ALA A 84 6.57 -2.52 -3.26
N GLY A 85 5.53 -1.83 -3.76
CA GLY A 85 4.17 -2.34 -3.78
C GLY A 85 3.32 -1.89 -2.60
N ALA A 86 2.19 -2.53 -2.47
CA ALA A 86 1.21 -2.23 -1.43
C ALA A 86 0.68 -3.51 -0.76
N GLU A 87 0.59 -3.46 0.54
CA GLU A 87 -0.04 -4.51 1.34
C GLU A 87 -1.54 -4.52 1.10
N VAL A 88 -2.08 -5.71 0.92
CA VAL A 88 -3.50 -5.96 0.71
C VAL A 88 -4.22 -6.05 2.06
N VAL A 89 -5.01 -5.04 2.39
CA VAL A 89 -5.78 -4.98 3.63
C VAL A 89 -7.23 -5.33 3.33
N ALA A 90 -7.64 -6.51 3.79
CA ALA A 90 -8.98 -7.06 3.55
C ALA A 90 -9.86 -7.14 4.79
N PHE A 91 -9.28 -6.89 5.97
CA PHE A 91 -9.98 -7.00 7.26
C PHE A 91 -9.87 -5.71 8.07
N GLU A 92 -10.90 -5.45 8.87
CA GLU A 92 -10.89 -4.36 9.86
C GLU A 92 -9.93 -4.69 11.01
N ASN A 93 -9.66 -3.68 11.83
CA ASN A 93 -8.93 -3.84 13.10
C ASN A 93 -9.82 -4.50 14.17
N GLU A 94 -10.56 -5.51 13.78
CA GLU A 94 -11.51 -6.25 14.60
C GLU A 94 -11.50 -7.73 14.19
N SER A 95 -11.48 -8.63 15.19
CA SER A 95 -11.48 -10.08 15.00
C SER A 95 -12.61 -10.75 15.77
N GLU A 96 -13.18 -11.80 15.21
CA GLU A 96 -14.13 -12.67 15.89
C GLU A 96 -13.45 -13.98 16.27
N ILE A 97 -13.56 -14.37 17.56
CA ILE A 97 -13.14 -15.69 18.05
C ILE A 97 -14.39 -16.44 18.41
N VAL A 98 -14.59 -17.60 17.77
CA VAL A 98 -15.73 -18.47 18.02
C VAL A 98 -15.28 -19.76 18.66
N VAL A 99 -15.71 -19.99 19.89
CA VAL A 99 -15.56 -21.25 20.61
C VAL A 99 -16.88 -22.00 20.50
N SER A 100 -16.86 -23.18 19.92
CA SER A 100 -18.07 -23.99 19.74
C SER A 100 -17.78 -25.47 19.89
N ARG A 101 -18.84 -26.25 20.04
CA ARG A 101 -18.72 -27.72 19.96
C ARG A 101 -18.25 -28.13 18.57
N HIS A 102 -17.38 -29.14 18.51
CA HIS A 102 -16.90 -29.69 17.23
C HIS A 102 -17.91 -30.61 16.60
N ARG A 103 -18.60 -31.42 17.41
CA ARG A 103 -19.61 -32.39 16.95
C ARG A 103 -20.98 -32.06 17.50
N SER A 104 -22.02 -32.34 16.72
CA SER A 104 -23.39 -32.23 17.18
C SER A 104 -23.81 -33.57 17.72
N PRO A 105 -24.11 -33.72 19.01
CA PRO A 105 -24.67 -34.97 19.54
C PRO A 105 -26.03 -35.20 18.90
N GLY A 106 -26.31 -36.44 18.49
CA GLY A 106 -27.60 -36.85 17.94
C GLY A 106 -28.73 -36.68 18.95
N LYS A 107 -29.98 -36.96 18.53
CA LYS A 107 -31.15 -37.04 19.43
C LYS A 107 -31.10 -38.37 20.18
N GLY A 108 -31.19 -38.36 21.52
CA GLY A 108 -31.20 -39.63 22.29
C GLY A 108 -31.25 -39.45 23.80
N GLY A 109 -31.21 -40.53 24.54
CA GLY A 109 -31.54 -40.65 25.95
C GLY A 109 -30.52 -40.08 26.97
N TRP A 110 -30.59 -40.56 28.23
CA TRP A 110 -29.83 -40.05 29.39
C TRP A 110 -28.29 -40.01 29.20
N SER A 111 -27.73 -40.96 28.49
CA SER A 111 -26.31 -41.04 28.21
C SER A 111 -25.84 -39.87 27.33
N GLN A 112 -26.65 -39.48 26.33
CA GLN A 112 -26.38 -38.34 25.47
C GLN A 112 -26.51 -37.01 26.18
N ASN A 113 -27.47 -36.87 27.10
CA ASN A 113 -27.63 -35.66 27.91
C ASN A 113 -26.40 -35.42 28.80
N ARG A 114 -25.80 -36.47 29.36
CA ARG A 114 -24.56 -36.37 30.13
C ARG A 114 -23.39 -35.95 29.23
N TYR A 115 -23.30 -36.48 28.02
CA TYR A 115 -22.27 -36.13 27.03
C TYR A 115 -22.42 -34.69 26.55
N VAL A 116 -23.65 -34.22 26.27
CA VAL A 116 -23.93 -32.82 25.92
C VAL A 116 -23.45 -31.86 27.01
N ARG A 117 -23.75 -32.14 28.28
CA ARG A 117 -23.28 -31.32 29.41
C ARG A 117 -21.77 -31.30 29.52
N LYS A 118 -21.07 -32.41 29.26
CA LYS A 118 -19.61 -32.48 29.25
C LYS A 118 -19.04 -31.57 28.16
N ILE A 119 -19.56 -31.66 26.93
CA ILE A 119 -19.12 -30.81 25.80
C ILE A 119 -19.36 -29.32 26.09
N HIS A 120 -20.55 -28.97 26.62
CA HIS A 120 -20.85 -27.57 26.96
C HIS A 120 -19.94 -27.05 28.08
N GLY A 121 -19.60 -27.90 29.06
CA GLY A 121 -18.58 -27.56 30.07
C GLY A 121 -17.22 -27.33 29.48
N ALA A 122 -16.79 -28.12 28.47
CA ALA A 122 -15.54 -27.94 27.77
C ALA A 122 -15.54 -26.66 26.94
N VAL A 123 -16.65 -26.29 26.28
CA VAL A 123 -16.78 -24.97 25.57
C VAL A 123 -16.60 -23.81 26.56
N GLN A 124 -17.24 -23.87 27.74
CA GLN A 124 -17.10 -22.83 28.75
C GLN A 124 -15.68 -22.75 29.34
N ALA A 125 -15.03 -23.85 29.56
CA ALA A 125 -13.66 -23.93 30.05
C ALA A 125 -12.69 -23.26 29.05
N LYS A 126 -12.81 -23.63 27.74
CA LYS A 126 -11.99 -23.06 26.69
C LYS A 126 -12.28 -21.58 26.48
N ALA A 127 -13.53 -21.16 26.57
CA ALA A 127 -13.89 -19.74 26.50
C ALA A 127 -13.31 -18.92 27.67
N ARG A 128 -13.24 -19.49 28.89
CA ARG A 128 -12.57 -18.82 30.02
C ARG A 128 -11.08 -18.68 29.81
N GLU A 129 -10.41 -19.72 29.31
CA GLU A 129 -8.99 -19.69 28.96
C GLU A 129 -8.69 -18.56 27.94
N ILE A 130 -9.50 -18.47 26.88
CA ILE A 130 -9.38 -17.42 25.87
C ILE A 130 -9.61 -16.04 26.47
N GLY A 131 -10.64 -15.87 27.30
CA GLY A 131 -10.90 -14.59 27.97
C GLY A 131 -9.73 -14.13 28.83
N LEU A 132 -9.09 -15.04 29.57
CA LEU A 132 -7.90 -14.75 30.38
C LEU A 132 -6.71 -14.37 29.49
N ALA A 133 -6.49 -15.05 28.36
CA ALA A 133 -5.43 -14.72 27.41
C ALA A 133 -5.63 -13.32 26.79
N LEU A 134 -6.88 -12.98 26.42
CA LEU A 134 -7.21 -11.66 25.88
C LEU A 134 -7.00 -10.55 26.93
N MET A 135 -7.39 -10.78 28.17
CA MET A 135 -7.16 -9.83 29.29
C MET A 135 -5.66 -9.66 29.56
N ALA A 136 -4.90 -10.73 29.60
CA ALA A 136 -3.45 -10.69 29.80
C ALA A 136 -2.73 -9.91 28.69
N ALA A 137 -3.24 -9.97 27.47
CA ALA A 137 -2.74 -9.18 26.34
C ALA A 137 -3.24 -7.74 26.30
N GLY A 138 -4.07 -7.30 27.26
CA GLY A 138 -4.63 -5.95 27.31
C GLY A 138 -5.64 -5.64 26.20
N LEU A 139 -6.21 -6.66 25.54
CA LEU A 139 -7.12 -6.49 24.42
C LEU A 139 -8.56 -6.28 24.91
N ARG A 140 -9.23 -5.29 24.32
CA ARG A 140 -10.65 -5.03 24.57
C ARG A 140 -11.49 -6.00 23.75
N TYR A 141 -12.50 -6.60 24.39
CA TYR A 141 -13.40 -7.52 23.70
C TYR A 141 -14.82 -7.48 24.27
N GLU A 142 -15.78 -7.85 23.42
CA GLU A 142 -17.15 -8.17 23.82
C GLU A 142 -17.33 -9.67 23.75
N LYS A 143 -18.07 -10.24 24.74
CA LYS A 143 -18.35 -11.67 24.84
C LYS A 143 -19.85 -11.92 24.69
N ARG A 144 -20.22 -12.84 23.79
CA ARG A 144 -21.60 -13.30 23.59
C ARG A 144 -21.67 -14.82 23.80
N GLU A 145 -22.62 -15.27 24.61
CA GLU A 145 -22.85 -16.69 24.89
C GLU A 145 -24.16 -17.16 24.27
N THR A 146 -24.12 -18.27 23.54
CA THR A 146 -25.30 -18.96 23.04
C THR A 146 -25.59 -20.17 23.94
N ARG A 147 -26.68 -20.09 24.67
CA ARG A 147 -27.15 -21.19 25.53
C ARG A 147 -27.96 -22.18 24.73
N ALA A 148 -27.84 -23.48 25.08
CA ALA A 148 -28.62 -24.57 24.56
C ALA A 148 -28.93 -25.55 25.70
N PHE A 149 -29.73 -26.57 25.42
CA PHE A 149 -30.01 -27.62 26.43
C PHE A 149 -28.69 -28.17 26.99
N GLY A 150 -28.55 -28.13 28.30
CA GLY A 150 -27.38 -28.65 29.02
C GLY A 150 -26.21 -27.65 29.13
N GLY A 151 -26.37 -26.34 28.79
CA GLY A 151 -25.38 -25.30 29.05
C GLY A 151 -25.03 -24.43 27.82
N CYS A 152 -23.79 -23.93 27.76
CA CYS A 152 -23.33 -23.04 26.70
C CYS A 152 -22.81 -23.85 25.50
N SER A 153 -23.44 -23.69 24.34
CA SER A 153 -23.07 -24.40 23.10
C SER A 153 -22.06 -23.64 22.24
N ARG A 154 -22.01 -22.32 22.38
CA ARG A 154 -21.11 -21.40 21.61
C ARG A 154 -20.79 -20.15 22.43
N VAL A 155 -19.56 -19.74 22.36
CA VAL A 155 -19.11 -18.41 22.86
C VAL A 155 -18.43 -17.70 21.71
N ALA A 156 -18.83 -16.44 21.45
CA ALA A 156 -18.20 -15.58 20.49
C ALA A 156 -17.57 -14.39 21.22
N PHE A 157 -16.32 -14.05 20.87
CA PHE A 157 -15.63 -12.86 21.32
C PHE A 157 -15.43 -11.96 20.10
N THR A 158 -15.85 -10.72 20.21
CA THR A 158 -15.52 -9.65 19.27
C THR A 158 -14.36 -8.85 19.87
N VAL A 159 -13.18 -8.96 19.30
CA VAL A 159 -11.93 -8.40 19.83
C VAL A 159 -11.55 -7.18 19.01
N GLN A 160 -11.27 -6.05 19.65
CA GLN A 160 -10.82 -4.81 18.98
C GLN A 160 -9.32 -4.86 18.67
N ALA A 161 -8.92 -5.84 17.88
CA ALA A 161 -7.56 -6.02 17.42
C ALA A 161 -7.56 -6.85 16.12
N PRO A 162 -6.57 -6.66 15.23
CA PRO A 162 -6.40 -7.50 14.07
C PRO A 162 -6.02 -8.92 14.49
N ARG A 163 -6.24 -9.87 13.57
CA ARG A 163 -6.07 -11.30 13.85
C ARG A 163 -4.66 -11.68 14.29
N ASP A 164 -3.63 -11.03 13.77
CA ASP A 164 -2.21 -11.25 14.08
C ASP A 164 -1.82 -10.85 15.51
N GLN A 165 -2.58 -9.95 16.14
CA GLN A 165 -2.36 -9.52 17.52
C GLN A 165 -3.15 -10.35 18.55
N VAL A 166 -4.04 -11.24 18.09
CA VAL A 166 -4.84 -12.09 18.99
C VAL A 166 -3.98 -13.23 19.53
N PRO A 167 -3.77 -13.35 20.86
CA PRO A 167 -2.86 -14.35 21.47
C PRO A 167 -3.49 -15.74 21.55
N VAL A 168 -4.29 -16.12 20.55
CA VAL A 168 -5.04 -17.38 20.50
C VAL A 168 -4.88 -17.99 19.11
N SER A 169 -4.71 -19.29 19.03
CA SER A 169 -4.63 -20.03 17.77
C SER A 169 -5.94 -20.74 17.45
N THR A 170 -6.21 -20.92 16.15
CA THR A 170 -7.30 -21.80 15.71
C THR A 170 -7.03 -23.21 16.21
N PHE A 171 -8.05 -23.80 16.82
CA PHE A 171 -7.97 -25.13 17.45
C PHE A 171 -9.13 -26.02 17.03
N ARG A 172 -8.86 -27.28 16.78
CA ARG A 172 -9.86 -28.28 16.46
C ARG A 172 -9.61 -29.57 17.28
N GLY A 173 -10.28 -29.67 18.43
CA GLY A 173 -10.23 -30.86 19.29
C GLY A 173 -11.40 -31.82 19.07
N ALA A 174 -11.46 -32.89 19.85
CA ALA A 174 -12.52 -33.87 19.77
C ALA A 174 -13.91 -33.29 20.10
N ASP A 175 -14.01 -32.49 21.15
CA ASP A 175 -15.26 -31.96 21.70
C ASP A 175 -15.49 -30.48 21.36
N VAL A 176 -14.39 -29.67 21.25
CA VAL A 176 -14.42 -28.23 21.12
C VAL A 176 -13.55 -27.78 19.93
N GLN A 177 -14.01 -26.74 19.24
CA GLN A 177 -13.24 -26.03 18.22
C GLN A 177 -13.21 -24.56 18.51
N VAL A 178 -12.08 -23.92 18.13
CA VAL A 178 -11.87 -22.47 18.16
C VAL A 178 -11.59 -22.02 16.74
N ARG A 179 -12.34 -21.03 16.25
CA ARG A 179 -12.11 -20.36 14.97
C ARG A 179 -11.84 -18.90 15.21
N ILE A 180 -10.89 -18.36 14.48
CA ILE A 180 -10.54 -16.97 14.52
C ILE A 180 -10.69 -16.40 13.12
N SER A 181 -11.44 -15.33 12.98
CA SER A 181 -11.66 -14.63 11.71
C SER A 181 -11.56 -13.13 11.89
N GLY A 182 -10.92 -12.45 10.94
CA GLY A 182 -10.98 -11.00 10.83
C GLY A 182 -12.33 -10.56 10.28
N LYS A 183 -12.82 -9.42 10.73
CA LYS A 183 -14.01 -8.78 10.17
C LYS A 183 -13.68 -8.23 8.80
N ARG A 184 -14.44 -8.63 7.79
CA ARG A 184 -14.18 -8.25 6.40
C ARG A 184 -14.46 -6.77 6.18
N LEU A 185 -13.59 -6.10 5.44
CA LEU A 185 -13.86 -4.79 4.85
C LEU A 185 -14.87 -4.94 3.70
N GLU A 186 -15.66 -3.93 3.44
CA GLU A 186 -16.55 -3.88 2.27
C GLU A 186 -15.75 -3.90 0.96
N ARG A 187 -14.57 -3.29 0.96
CA ARG A 187 -13.63 -3.26 -0.17
C ARG A 187 -12.21 -3.49 0.32
N ILE A 188 -11.44 -4.21 -0.48
CA ILE A 188 -10.00 -4.36 -0.26
C ILE A 188 -9.35 -2.99 -0.35
N ARG A 189 -8.50 -2.68 0.61
CA ARG A 189 -7.66 -1.48 0.64
C ARG A 189 -6.21 -1.85 0.41
N PHE A 190 -5.45 -0.90 -0.07
CA PHE A 190 -4.03 -1.05 -0.31
C PHE A 190 -3.26 -0.07 0.56
N ARG A 191 -2.29 -0.59 1.31
CA ARG A 191 -1.39 0.20 2.15
C ARG A 191 0.01 0.14 1.55
N PRO A 192 0.57 1.24 1.01
CA PRO A 192 1.92 1.24 0.47
C PRO A 192 2.93 0.67 1.47
N LEU A 193 3.86 -0.16 1.02
CA LEU A 193 4.93 -0.70 1.88
C LEU A 193 5.95 0.38 2.24
N SER A 194 6.24 1.27 1.29
CA SER A 194 7.06 2.45 1.53
C SER A 194 6.17 3.66 1.76
N SER A 195 6.45 4.39 2.82
CA SER A 195 5.81 5.68 3.10
C SER A 195 6.60 6.87 2.52
N LYS A 196 7.70 6.60 1.82
CA LYS A 196 8.52 7.65 1.23
C LYS A 196 7.76 8.29 0.07
N PRO A 197 7.59 9.63 0.10
CA PRO A 197 7.00 10.33 -1.02
C PRO A 197 7.96 10.27 -2.24
N PRO A 198 7.43 10.14 -3.46
CA PRO A 198 8.25 10.18 -4.66
C PRO A 198 8.95 11.53 -4.79
N TYR A 199 10.15 11.53 -5.37
CA TYR A 199 10.81 12.80 -5.73
C TYR A 199 10.19 13.37 -6.99
N LEU A 200 10.10 14.71 -7.03
CA LEU A 200 9.42 15.45 -8.09
C LEU A 200 10.35 16.47 -8.77
N ILE A 201 10.06 16.71 -10.03
CA ILE A 201 10.45 17.90 -10.77
C ILE A 201 9.20 18.75 -10.92
N ALA A 202 9.15 19.91 -10.27
CA ALA A 202 7.98 20.77 -10.26
C ALA A 202 8.24 22.05 -11.06
N GLY A 203 7.35 22.35 -12.01
CA GLY A 203 7.29 23.64 -12.71
C GLY A 203 6.20 24.49 -12.10
N ILE A 204 6.47 25.78 -11.90
CA ILE A 204 5.53 26.73 -11.29
C ILE A 204 5.48 27.99 -12.16
N ASP A 205 4.28 28.33 -12.60
CA ASP A 205 3.96 29.63 -13.22
C ASP A 205 3.18 30.46 -12.21
N PRO A 206 3.82 31.47 -11.57
CA PRO A 206 3.17 32.31 -10.57
C PRO A 206 2.46 33.50 -11.23
N GLY A 207 1.28 33.84 -10.73
CA GLY A 207 0.50 34.98 -11.20
C GLY A 207 -0.81 35.15 -10.43
N THR A 208 -1.74 35.93 -10.99
CA THR A 208 -3.13 35.99 -10.51
C THR A 208 -3.81 34.62 -10.62
N THR A 209 -3.46 33.86 -11.62
CA THR A 209 -3.68 32.42 -11.73
C THR A 209 -2.31 31.77 -11.61
N THR A 210 -2.11 30.98 -10.59
CA THR A 210 -0.88 30.19 -10.41
C THR A 210 -1.12 28.79 -10.92
N ALA A 211 -0.18 28.26 -11.74
CA ALA A 211 -0.21 26.89 -12.20
C ALA A 211 0.97 26.08 -11.65
N ILE A 212 0.71 24.80 -11.45
CA ILE A 212 1.68 23.83 -10.91
C ILE A 212 1.67 22.60 -11.81
N ALA A 213 2.84 22.19 -12.25
CA ALA A 213 3.07 20.91 -12.90
C ALA A 213 4.10 20.11 -12.10
N ALA A 214 3.85 18.83 -11.84
CA ALA A 214 4.82 17.96 -11.19
C ALA A 214 5.01 16.68 -12.00
N LEU A 215 6.28 16.36 -12.28
CA LEU A 215 6.74 15.14 -12.93
C LEU A 215 7.46 14.29 -11.90
N ASP A 216 7.43 12.94 -12.07
CA ASP A 216 8.39 12.07 -11.42
C ASP A 216 9.79 12.19 -12.08
N LEU A 217 10.82 11.55 -11.51
CA LEU A 217 12.17 11.60 -12.06
C LEU A 217 12.36 10.80 -13.37
N ASP A 218 11.33 10.09 -13.81
CA ASP A 218 11.26 9.42 -15.11
C ASP A 218 10.51 10.23 -16.17
N GLY A 219 9.94 11.40 -15.78
CA GLY A 219 9.23 12.34 -16.66
C GLY A 219 7.75 12.07 -16.81
N ASN A 220 7.14 11.21 -15.97
CA ASN A 220 5.69 11.02 -16.00
C ASN A 220 4.99 12.16 -15.26
N LEU A 221 3.92 12.69 -15.84
CA LEU A 221 3.11 13.76 -15.24
C LEU A 221 2.26 13.18 -14.11
N LEU A 222 2.45 13.72 -12.89
CA LEU A 222 1.71 13.33 -11.69
C LEU A 222 0.67 14.37 -11.27
N LEU A 223 0.94 15.64 -11.52
CA LEU A 223 0.07 16.77 -11.19
C LEU A 223 0.12 17.82 -12.28
N LEU A 224 -1.03 18.34 -12.70
CA LEU A 224 -1.17 19.53 -13.50
C LEU A 224 -2.44 20.23 -13.07
N GLU A 225 -2.31 21.38 -12.44
CA GLU A 225 -3.46 22.15 -11.95
C GLU A 225 -3.15 23.63 -11.95
N SER A 226 -4.19 24.43 -12.10
CA SER A 226 -4.12 25.89 -11.98
C SER A 226 -5.26 26.40 -11.10
N SER A 227 -4.97 27.45 -10.33
CA SER A 227 -5.97 28.07 -9.49
C SER A 227 -5.77 29.57 -9.39
N ARG A 228 -6.88 30.32 -9.37
CA ARG A 228 -6.86 31.74 -9.07
C ARG A 228 -6.68 31.96 -7.58
N GLN A 229 -5.79 32.88 -7.22
CA GLN A 229 -5.57 33.27 -5.82
C GLN A 229 -5.11 32.12 -4.88
N ILE A 230 -4.46 31.10 -5.43
CA ILE A 230 -3.83 30.09 -4.58
C ILE A 230 -2.71 30.75 -3.78
N SER A 231 -2.71 30.55 -2.46
CA SER A 231 -1.62 31.05 -1.62
C SER A 231 -0.34 30.23 -1.82
N MET A 232 0.79 30.80 -1.49
CA MET A 232 2.08 30.08 -1.49
C MET A 232 2.00 28.80 -0.63
N SER A 233 1.31 28.86 0.51
CA SER A 233 1.06 27.67 1.35
C SER A 233 0.24 26.60 0.63
N GLY A 234 -0.74 27.03 -0.18
CA GLY A 234 -1.54 26.11 -0.99
C GLY A 234 -0.72 25.41 -2.08
N VAL A 235 0.22 26.11 -2.71
CA VAL A 235 1.17 25.51 -3.68
C VAL A 235 2.07 24.48 -2.97
N ILE A 236 2.61 24.81 -1.80
CA ILE A 236 3.45 23.91 -1.01
C ILE A 236 2.65 22.66 -0.61
N GLU A 237 1.39 22.83 -0.17
CA GLU A 237 0.52 21.71 0.21
C GLU A 237 0.18 20.83 -1.00
N ALA A 238 -0.12 21.41 -2.16
CA ALA A 238 -0.40 20.65 -3.38
C ALA A 238 0.79 19.79 -3.80
N LEU A 239 1.99 20.35 -3.78
CA LEU A 239 3.22 19.61 -4.08
C LEU A 239 3.50 18.54 -3.02
N TYR A 240 3.34 18.84 -1.73
CA TYR A 240 3.59 17.91 -0.64
C TYR A 240 2.68 16.68 -0.68
N ARG A 241 1.42 16.83 -1.13
CA ARG A 241 0.47 15.71 -1.32
C ARG A 241 0.93 14.74 -2.40
N VAL A 242 1.64 15.22 -3.42
CA VAL A 242 2.08 14.40 -4.55
C VAL A 242 3.46 13.80 -4.31
N GLY A 243 4.36 14.55 -3.67
CA GLY A 243 5.71 14.07 -3.39
C GLY A 243 6.64 15.14 -2.83
N LYS A 244 7.93 14.89 -2.92
CA LYS A 244 8.99 15.80 -2.46
C LYS A 244 9.68 16.44 -3.66
N PRO A 245 9.50 17.75 -3.96
CA PRO A 245 10.23 18.43 -5.01
C PRO A 245 11.75 18.36 -4.79
N LEU A 246 12.45 17.76 -5.74
CA LEU A 246 13.91 17.78 -5.85
C LEU A 246 14.38 18.98 -6.66
N ILE A 247 13.64 19.31 -7.73
CA ILE A 247 13.91 20.42 -8.61
C ILE A 247 12.64 21.28 -8.69
N ILE A 248 12.79 22.60 -8.56
CA ILE A 248 11.73 23.57 -8.85
C ILE A 248 12.17 24.44 -10.01
N ALA A 249 11.34 24.47 -11.03
CA ALA A 249 11.59 25.11 -12.31
C ALA A 249 10.63 26.29 -12.58
N SER A 250 11.15 27.27 -13.31
CA SER A 250 10.38 28.35 -13.92
C SER A 250 10.66 28.38 -15.43
N ASP A 251 9.70 28.88 -16.20
CA ASP A 251 9.81 29.09 -17.65
C ASP A 251 10.52 30.39 -18.06
N VAL A 252 10.84 31.23 -17.07
CA VAL A 252 11.58 32.50 -17.23
C VAL A 252 13.00 32.40 -16.66
N HIS A 253 13.94 33.15 -17.25
CA HIS A 253 15.33 33.12 -16.88
C HIS A 253 15.56 33.53 -15.41
N ASP A 254 14.94 34.64 -15.00
CA ASP A 254 15.03 35.11 -13.63
C ASP A 254 13.89 34.50 -12.80
N MET A 255 14.24 33.58 -11.90
CA MET A 255 13.25 32.87 -11.06
C MET A 255 12.43 33.88 -10.25
N PRO A 256 11.09 33.89 -10.38
CA PRO A 256 10.24 34.78 -9.61
C PRO A 256 10.39 34.55 -8.10
N PHE A 257 10.33 35.64 -7.33
CA PHE A 257 10.56 35.61 -5.88
C PHE A 257 9.61 34.65 -5.12
N SER A 258 8.35 34.54 -5.57
CA SER A 258 7.39 33.58 -5.02
C SER A 258 7.81 32.12 -5.25
N VAL A 259 8.33 31.80 -6.44
CA VAL A 259 8.85 30.48 -6.79
C VAL A 259 10.10 30.15 -5.99
N GLU A 260 11.01 31.13 -5.85
CA GLU A 260 12.23 30.99 -5.03
C GLU A 260 11.92 30.71 -3.55
N LYS A 261 10.87 31.32 -2.98
CA LYS A 261 10.41 31.00 -1.62
C LYS A 261 9.92 29.57 -1.50
N ILE A 262 9.14 29.06 -2.49
CA ILE A 262 8.66 27.67 -2.51
C ILE A 262 9.85 26.73 -2.63
N ARG A 263 10.80 27.03 -3.54
CA ARG A 263 12.03 26.25 -3.70
C ARG A 263 12.79 26.09 -2.38
N ARG A 264 12.98 27.19 -1.65
CA ARG A 264 13.66 27.18 -0.33
C ARG A 264 12.90 26.36 0.70
N ALA A 265 11.57 26.40 0.70
CA ALA A 265 10.76 25.62 1.63
C ALA A 265 10.98 24.11 1.47
N PHE A 266 11.25 23.62 0.26
CA PHE A 266 11.56 22.23 -0.01
C PHE A 266 13.06 21.90 -0.01
N ASN A 267 13.94 22.92 0.11
CA ASN A 267 15.38 22.78 -0.12
C ASN A 267 15.69 22.16 -1.50
N ALA A 268 14.90 22.52 -2.51
CA ALA A 268 15.00 22.00 -3.85
C ALA A 268 16.06 22.72 -4.68
N VAL A 269 16.53 22.08 -5.74
CA VAL A 269 17.42 22.68 -6.74
C VAL A 269 16.62 23.64 -7.62
N ALA A 270 17.16 24.84 -7.89
CA ALA A 270 16.56 25.77 -8.83
C ALA A 270 16.85 25.36 -10.27
N HIS A 271 15.86 25.46 -11.14
CA HIS A 271 16.05 25.34 -12.57
C HIS A 271 15.35 26.49 -13.30
N THR A 272 16.13 27.22 -14.13
CA THR A 272 15.63 28.27 -15.04
C THR A 272 16.26 28.09 -16.42
N PRO A 273 15.56 28.41 -17.50
CA PRO A 273 16.12 28.38 -18.83
C PRO A 273 17.21 29.46 -18.98
N ARG A 274 18.07 29.34 -19.98
CA ARG A 274 19.13 30.33 -20.24
C ARG A 274 18.57 31.67 -20.68
N GLN A 275 17.38 31.68 -21.24
CA GLN A 275 16.59 32.86 -21.63
C GLN A 275 15.11 32.47 -21.53
N ASP A 276 14.21 33.43 -21.43
CA ASP A 276 12.78 33.20 -21.33
C ASP A 276 12.30 32.30 -22.48
N MET A 277 11.47 31.35 -22.15
CA MET A 277 10.97 30.39 -23.13
C MET A 277 9.95 31.06 -24.06
N SER A 278 10.15 30.94 -25.37
CA SER A 278 9.19 31.42 -26.35
C SER A 278 7.90 30.59 -26.33
N VAL A 279 6.77 31.15 -26.75
CA VAL A 279 5.48 30.48 -26.81
C VAL A 279 5.55 29.25 -27.70
N GLU A 280 6.27 29.33 -28.83
CA GLU A 280 6.49 28.23 -29.77
C GLU A 280 7.26 27.05 -29.09
N ALA A 281 8.31 27.40 -28.32
CA ALA A 281 9.08 26.38 -27.57
C ALA A 281 8.22 25.69 -26.52
N LYS A 282 7.36 26.43 -25.80
CA LYS A 282 6.44 25.89 -24.81
C LYS A 282 5.42 24.94 -25.48
N HIS A 283 4.83 25.33 -26.61
CA HIS A 283 3.93 24.46 -27.37
C HIS A 283 4.62 23.19 -27.87
N ALA A 284 5.83 23.30 -28.39
CA ALA A 284 6.59 22.15 -28.85
C ALA A 284 6.90 21.14 -27.71
N LEU A 285 7.22 21.67 -26.52
CA LEU A 285 7.48 20.85 -25.32
C LEU A 285 6.23 20.10 -24.84
N THR A 286 5.09 20.77 -24.86
CA THR A 286 3.83 20.29 -24.27
C THR A 286 2.89 19.60 -25.27
N SER A 287 3.31 19.43 -26.53
CA SER A 287 2.47 18.94 -27.64
C SER A 287 1.81 17.58 -27.42
N GLY A 288 2.35 16.76 -26.51
CA GLY A 288 1.78 15.45 -26.16
C GLY A 288 0.90 15.42 -24.90
N TYR A 289 0.61 16.60 -24.33
CA TYR A 289 -0.12 16.70 -23.06
C TYR A 289 -1.41 17.47 -23.22
N VAL A 290 -2.38 17.20 -22.36
CA VAL A 290 -3.65 17.93 -22.25
C VAL A 290 -3.54 18.92 -21.09
N TYR A 291 -3.79 20.20 -21.35
CA TYR A 291 -3.82 21.27 -20.35
C TYR A 291 -5.04 22.18 -20.61
N GLN A 292 -5.50 22.88 -19.57
CA GLN A 292 -6.75 23.67 -19.62
C GLN A 292 -6.53 25.12 -20.04
N ASN A 293 -5.35 25.70 -19.79
CA ASN A 293 -5.03 27.10 -20.04
C ASN A 293 -3.53 27.32 -20.23
N ASP A 294 -3.16 28.53 -20.61
CA ASP A 294 -1.76 28.91 -20.88
C ASP A 294 -0.86 28.81 -19.64
N HIS A 295 -1.39 29.07 -18.44
CA HIS A 295 -0.61 28.94 -17.20
C HIS A 295 -0.21 27.50 -16.93
N GLU A 296 -1.10 26.54 -17.16
CA GLU A 296 -0.76 25.11 -17.05
C GLU A 296 0.28 24.68 -18.08
N ARG A 297 0.17 25.21 -19.34
CA ARG A 297 1.20 24.99 -20.36
C ARG A 297 2.55 25.51 -19.90
N ASP A 298 2.60 26.70 -19.33
CA ASP A 298 3.83 27.38 -18.93
C ASP A 298 4.50 26.64 -17.76
N ALA A 299 3.73 26.28 -16.73
CA ALA A 299 4.23 25.46 -15.63
C ALA A 299 4.71 24.07 -16.11
N LEU A 300 3.96 23.41 -17.00
CA LEU A 300 4.33 22.12 -17.56
C LEU A 300 5.60 22.21 -18.42
N SER A 301 5.71 23.28 -19.22
CA SER A 301 6.91 23.51 -20.05
C SER A 301 8.17 23.69 -19.20
N ALA A 302 8.08 24.41 -18.09
CA ALA A 302 9.17 24.57 -17.13
C ALA A 302 9.62 23.22 -16.54
N ALA A 303 8.66 22.39 -16.10
CA ALA A 303 8.96 21.07 -15.57
C ALA A 303 9.61 20.14 -16.62
N LEU A 304 9.09 20.14 -17.85
CA LEU A 304 9.61 19.31 -18.94
C LEU A 304 11.00 19.75 -19.40
N GLU A 305 11.28 21.04 -19.42
CA GLU A 305 12.60 21.58 -19.76
C GLU A 305 13.63 21.17 -18.70
N ALA A 306 13.28 21.31 -17.41
CA ALA A 306 14.10 20.82 -16.33
C ALA A 306 14.35 19.31 -16.45
N PHE A 307 13.32 18.50 -16.68
CA PHE A 307 13.48 17.08 -16.88
C PHE A 307 14.43 16.75 -18.04
N ARG A 308 14.30 17.39 -19.18
CA ARG A 308 15.20 17.20 -20.34
C ARG A 308 16.65 17.50 -20.00
N THR A 309 16.89 18.57 -19.24
CA THR A 309 18.24 18.98 -18.81
C THR A 309 18.88 17.93 -17.90
N TYR A 310 18.15 17.37 -16.95
CA TYR A 310 18.68 16.41 -15.99
C TYR A 310 18.59 14.95 -16.45
N ARG A 311 17.79 14.64 -17.47
CA ARG A 311 17.54 13.27 -17.95
C ARG A 311 18.83 12.48 -18.23
N ASN A 312 19.78 13.07 -18.94
CA ASN A 312 21.04 12.40 -19.27
C ASN A 312 21.87 12.08 -18.03
N LYS A 313 21.86 12.97 -17.03
CA LYS A 313 22.51 12.76 -15.74
C LYS A 313 21.86 11.60 -15.01
N PHE A 314 20.54 11.56 -14.91
CA PHE A 314 19.77 10.47 -14.30
C PHE A 314 20.03 9.13 -15.00
N GLN A 315 20.04 9.09 -16.32
CA GLN A 315 20.33 7.87 -17.08
C GLN A 315 21.78 7.38 -16.91
N SER A 316 22.74 8.31 -16.80
CA SER A 316 24.15 7.93 -16.58
C SER A 316 24.35 7.29 -15.20
N LEU A 317 23.59 7.72 -14.21
CA LEU A 317 23.60 7.13 -12.86
C LEU A 317 23.06 5.71 -12.86
N GLN A 318 21.96 5.47 -13.56
CA GLN A 318 21.36 4.13 -13.64
C GLN A 318 22.37 3.06 -14.09
N LYS A 319 23.30 3.41 -14.98
CA LYS A 319 24.36 2.51 -15.46
C LYS A 319 25.42 2.18 -14.39
N ARG A 320 25.54 3.00 -13.35
CA ARG A 320 26.58 2.89 -12.31
C ARG A 320 26.05 2.32 -10.99
N VAL A 321 24.74 2.38 -10.79
CA VAL A 321 24.09 1.90 -9.57
C VAL A 321 23.90 0.39 -9.64
N PRO A 322 24.37 -0.39 -8.64
CA PRO A 322 24.10 -1.81 -8.60
C PRO A 322 22.61 -2.13 -8.47
N PRO A 323 22.15 -3.32 -8.93
CA PRO A 323 20.79 -3.76 -8.71
C PRO A 323 20.41 -3.85 -7.23
N GLY A 324 19.22 -3.37 -6.85
CA GLY A 324 18.71 -3.42 -5.49
C GLY A 324 18.76 -2.09 -4.74
N TYR A 325 19.30 -1.04 -5.35
CA TYR A 325 19.24 0.32 -4.82
C TYR A 325 18.09 1.09 -5.47
N GLU A 326 17.37 1.86 -4.65
CA GLU A 326 16.31 2.74 -5.16
C GLU A 326 16.93 3.90 -5.94
N LEU A 327 16.71 3.93 -7.25
CA LEU A 327 17.35 4.89 -8.16
C LEU A 327 17.00 6.34 -7.82
N ASP A 328 15.80 6.60 -7.37
CA ASP A 328 15.36 7.97 -7.06
C ASP A 328 16.07 8.53 -5.83
N GLU A 329 16.40 7.69 -4.84
CA GLU A 329 17.23 8.10 -3.69
C GLU A 329 18.65 8.47 -4.15
N VAL A 330 19.21 7.67 -5.07
CA VAL A 330 20.54 7.95 -5.62
C VAL A 330 20.53 9.22 -6.48
N ARG A 331 19.49 9.41 -7.30
CA ARG A 331 19.29 10.62 -8.12
C ARG A 331 19.13 11.87 -7.26
N ALA A 332 18.50 11.75 -6.10
CA ALA A 332 18.27 12.85 -5.17
C ALA A 332 19.54 13.24 -4.38
N GLY A 333 20.53 12.36 -4.28
CA GLY A 333 21.80 12.62 -3.58
C GLY A 333 22.85 13.37 -4.41
N ILE A 334 22.56 13.72 -5.66
CA ILE A 334 23.49 14.33 -6.62
C ILE A 334 23.06 15.75 -6.99
#